data_5a6ce341a14d2f08650e71db6ff472cf
#
_entry.id   5a6ce341a14d2f08650e71db6ff472cf
#
_cell.length_a   1.000
_cell.length_b   1.000
_cell.length_c   1.000
_cell.angle_alpha   90.00
_cell.angle_beta   90.00
_cell.angle_gamma   90.00
#
_symmetry.space_group_name_H-M   'P 1'
#
loop_
_entity.id
_entity.type
_entity.pdbx_description
1 polymer ?
#
loop_
_entity_poly.entity_id
_entity_poly.type
_entity_poly.pdbx_seq_one_letter_code
_entity_poly.pdbx_strand_id
1 'polypeptide(L)'
;MEEKGIAKDLSALIVGEPTGGNIVYATSGSYNYQVICKGRSAHSSMPERGINAVSGLARFIELEASLFDNVPLDQYLGSVKHSITILKAGDQVNTIPDRAELRGNLRPTRAFDNERVTQRLGQAIDYLNQTTDYELTLNILNDWWPIATDPQSDLVKLALKAANDSYANKPELTIINGATDASVFVKHRADLPVVVLGADEWSRAHQVDEYTTWSSYFATINAYRTIMHDFFG
;
A
#
# COMPACT_ATOMS: atom_id res chain seq x y z
N MET A 1 -8.79 -14.64 8.38
CA MET A 1 -9.31 -13.70 9.39
C MET A 1 -10.72 -13.22 9.03
N GLU A 2 -11.02 -12.97 7.76
CA GLU A 2 -12.36 -12.60 7.29
C GLU A 2 -13.45 -13.61 7.70
N GLU A 3 -13.21 -14.89 7.46
CA GLU A 3 -14.17 -15.97 7.79
C GLU A 3 -14.50 -16.11 9.28
N LYS A 4 -13.65 -15.58 10.18
CA LYS A 4 -13.84 -15.68 11.64
C LYS A 4 -14.46 -14.41 12.27
N GLY A 5 -14.69 -13.34 11.52
CA GLY A 5 -15.32 -12.11 12.02
C GLY A 5 -14.52 -11.37 13.11
N ILE A 6 -13.24 -11.68 13.31
CA ILE A 6 -12.41 -11.17 14.42
C ILE A 6 -12.38 -9.63 14.45
N ALA A 7 -12.39 -8.97 13.29
CA ALA A 7 -12.35 -7.51 13.25
C ALA A 7 -13.64 -6.83 13.76
N LYS A 8 -14.76 -7.56 13.82
CA LYS A 8 -16.07 -6.97 14.16
C LYS A 8 -16.17 -6.49 15.61
N ASP A 9 -15.51 -7.19 16.52
CA ASP A 9 -15.60 -6.97 17.96
C ASP A 9 -14.43 -6.12 18.51
N LEU A 10 -13.52 -5.65 17.66
CA LEU A 10 -12.39 -4.83 18.09
C LEU A 10 -12.84 -3.38 18.33
N SER A 11 -12.51 -2.84 19.50
CA SER A 11 -12.69 -1.42 19.82
C SER A 11 -11.49 -0.57 19.39
N ALA A 12 -10.30 -1.17 19.33
CA ALA A 12 -9.06 -0.56 18.89
C ALA A 12 -8.05 -1.64 18.45
N LEU A 13 -7.02 -1.24 17.73
CA LEU A 13 -5.93 -2.13 17.31
C LEU A 13 -4.57 -1.46 17.52
N ILE A 14 -3.64 -2.19 18.12
CA ILE A 14 -2.22 -1.82 18.16
C ILE A 14 -1.44 -2.85 17.36
N VAL A 15 -0.60 -2.39 16.43
CA VAL A 15 0.29 -3.24 15.64
C VAL A 15 1.73 -2.99 16.07
N GLY A 16 2.45 -4.07 16.36
CA GLY A 16 3.84 -4.04 16.81
C GLY A 16 4.81 -4.00 15.62
N GLU A 17 5.25 -2.82 15.24
CA GLU A 17 6.28 -2.60 14.22
C GLU A 17 7.42 -1.75 14.81
N PRO A 18 8.64 -1.79 14.26
CA PRO A 18 9.79 -1.06 14.80
C PRO A 18 9.64 0.46 14.57
N THR A 19 8.99 1.15 15.50
CA THR A 19 8.73 2.60 15.43
C THR A 19 9.62 3.44 16.36
N GLY A 20 10.51 2.81 17.12
CA GLY A 20 11.32 3.50 18.13
C GLY A 20 10.52 4.12 19.26
N GLY A 21 9.33 3.61 19.53
CA GLY A 21 8.38 4.15 20.48
C GLY A 21 7.49 5.27 19.89
N ASN A 22 7.76 5.77 18.69
CA ASN A 22 6.89 6.75 18.04
C ASN A 22 5.51 6.14 17.73
N ILE A 23 4.49 6.96 17.83
CA ILE A 23 3.12 6.55 17.54
C ILE A 23 2.80 6.85 16.08
N VAL A 24 2.73 5.78 15.27
CA VAL A 24 2.29 5.89 13.89
C VAL A 24 0.77 5.81 13.85
N TYR A 25 0.13 6.90 13.45
CA TYR A 25 -1.33 7.02 13.38
C TYR A 25 -1.90 6.94 11.97
N ALA A 26 -1.03 7.03 10.94
CA ALA A 26 -1.43 6.86 9.55
C ALA A 26 -0.35 6.14 8.75
N THR A 27 -0.77 5.20 7.90
CA THR A 27 0.10 4.48 6.96
C THR A 27 -0.56 4.42 5.58
N SER A 28 0.24 4.53 4.52
CA SER A 28 -0.25 4.27 3.17
C SER A 28 -0.60 2.80 3.00
N GLY A 29 -1.51 2.51 2.07
CA GLY A 29 -1.70 1.15 1.60
C GLY A 29 -0.50 0.65 0.79
N SER A 30 -0.56 -0.62 0.41
CA SER A 30 0.34 -1.21 -0.58
C SER A 30 -0.50 -1.99 -1.60
N TYR A 31 -0.54 -1.48 -2.82
CA TYR A 31 -1.33 -2.04 -3.89
C TYR A 31 -0.41 -2.38 -5.05
N ASN A 32 -0.26 -3.69 -5.33
CA ASN A 32 0.53 -4.17 -6.45
C ASN A 32 -0.40 -4.69 -7.53
N TYR A 33 -0.15 -4.31 -8.76
CA TYR A 33 -0.93 -4.73 -9.90
C TYR A 33 -0.05 -5.20 -11.05
N GLN A 34 -0.65 -5.99 -11.93
CA GLN A 34 -0.08 -6.41 -13.18
C GLN A 34 -1.04 -6.05 -14.32
N VAL A 35 -0.52 -5.50 -15.39
CA VAL A 35 -1.26 -5.37 -16.65
C VAL A 35 -0.62 -6.27 -17.68
N ILE A 36 -1.44 -7.10 -18.30
CA ILE A 36 -1.05 -7.97 -19.42
C ILE A 36 -1.71 -7.41 -20.67
N CYS A 37 -0.92 -7.18 -21.70
CA CYS A 37 -1.41 -6.87 -23.03
C CYS A 37 -1.23 -8.09 -23.93
N LYS A 38 -2.31 -8.53 -24.55
CA LYS A 38 -2.32 -9.52 -25.64
C LYS A 38 -2.46 -8.83 -26.97
N GLY A 39 -1.74 -9.34 -27.94
CA GLY A 39 -1.76 -8.91 -29.30
C GLY A 39 -1.79 -10.09 -30.26
N ARG A 40 -1.15 -9.94 -31.39
CA ARG A 40 -1.02 -10.99 -32.41
C ARG A 40 0.38 -10.98 -33.02
N SER A 41 1.08 -12.12 -32.98
CA SER A 41 2.42 -12.25 -33.54
C SER A 41 2.40 -12.15 -35.06
N ALA A 42 3.45 -11.53 -35.62
CA ALA A 42 3.72 -11.46 -37.04
C ALA A 42 5.21 -11.21 -37.29
N HIS A 43 5.66 -11.46 -38.50
CA HIS A 43 7.03 -11.08 -38.90
C HIS A 43 7.14 -9.54 -38.95
N SER A 44 8.24 -8.99 -38.43
CA SER A 44 8.42 -7.54 -38.31
C SER A 44 8.40 -6.78 -39.64
N SER A 45 8.61 -7.45 -40.77
CA SER A 45 8.46 -6.85 -42.11
C SER A 45 7.01 -6.72 -42.62
N MET A 46 6.05 -7.29 -41.88
CA MET A 46 4.61 -7.25 -42.19
C MET A 46 3.83 -6.81 -40.92
N PRO A 47 4.09 -5.61 -40.40
CA PRO A 47 3.53 -5.17 -39.10
C PRO A 47 1.99 -5.05 -39.15
N GLU A 48 1.41 -4.80 -40.32
CA GLU A 48 -0.04 -4.74 -40.52
C GLU A 48 -0.77 -6.08 -40.28
N ARG A 49 -0.04 -7.19 -40.21
CA ARG A 49 -0.59 -8.52 -39.89
C ARG A 49 -0.54 -8.86 -38.40
N GLY A 50 0.20 -8.07 -37.64
CA GLY A 50 0.36 -8.24 -36.20
C GLY A 50 -0.46 -7.24 -35.39
N ILE A 51 -0.54 -7.47 -34.09
CA ILE A 51 -0.98 -6.51 -33.08
C ILE A 51 0.13 -6.48 -32.02
N ASN A 52 0.87 -5.37 -31.95
CA ASN A 52 2.07 -5.28 -31.14
C ASN A 52 1.72 -5.03 -29.67
N ALA A 53 1.87 -6.03 -28.81
CA ALA A 53 1.59 -5.93 -27.38
C ALA A 53 2.49 -4.90 -26.64
N VAL A 54 3.71 -4.67 -27.13
CA VAL A 54 4.60 -3.61 -26.59
C VAL A 54 3.96 -2.22 -26.77
N SER A 55 3.42 -1.97 -27.97
CA SER A 55 2.74 -0.70 -28.25
C SER A 55 1.49 -0.51 -27.39
N GLY A 56 0.77 -1.60 -27.10
CA GLY A 56 -0.38 -1.56 -26.18
C GLY A 56 0.00 -1.16 -24.77
N LEU A 57 1.07 -1.75 -24.20
CA LEU A 57 1.57 -1.35 -22.89
C LEU A 57 2.16 0.06 -22.88
N ALA A 58 2.83 0.48 -23.96
CA ALA A 58 3.34 1.86 -24.05
C ALA A 58 2.22 2.89 -23.92
N ARG A 59 1.06 2.65 -24.56
CA ARG A 59 -0.13 3.51 -24.40
C ARG A 59 -0.71 3.48 -23.00
N PHE A 60 -0.72 2.32 -22.34
CA PHE A 60 -1.15 2.24 -20.94
C PHE A 60 -0.20 3.00 -20.02
N ILE A 61 1.12 2.90 -20.20
CA ILE A 61 2.13 3.63 -19.43
C ILE A 61 1.95 5.15 -19.58
N GLU A 62 1.69 5.61 -20.78
CA GLU A 62 1.43 7.04 -21.06
C GLU A 62 0.18 7.54 -20.32
N LEU A 63 -0.90 6.77 -20.32
CA LEU A 63 -2.12 7.10 -19.56
C LEU A 63 -1.89 7.05 -18.06
N GLU A 64 -1.21 6.02 -17.59
CA GLU A 64 -0.96 5.80 -16.15
C GLU A 64 -0.11 6.92 -15.53
N ALA A 65 0.80 7.50 -16.29
CA ALA A 65 1.69 8.57 -15.82
C ALA A 65 0.94 9.79 -15.24
N SER A 66 -0.28 10.06 -15.70
CA SER A 66 -1.13 11.16 -15.21
C SER A 66 -2.43 10.71 -14.55
N LEU A 67 -2.62 9.40 -14.40
CA LEU A 67 -3.89 8.83 -13.97
C LEU A 67 -4.31 9.25 -12.57
N PHE A 68 -3.33 9.56 -11.71
CA PHE A 68 -3.52 9.91 -10.30
C PHE A 68 -3.22 11.37 -9.96
N ASP A 69 -2.96 12.25 -10.96
CA ASP A 69 -2.56 13.64 -10.71
C ASP A 69 -3.66 14.49 -10.05
N ASN A 70 -4.94 14.21 -10.35
CA ASN A 70 -6.07 15.00 -9.90
C ASN A 70 -6.98 14.22 -8.94
N VAL A 71 -6.42 13.32 -8.13
CA VAL A 71 -7.15 12.60 -7.10
C VAL A 71 -7.14 13.38 -5.78
N PRO A 72 -8.12 13.16 -4.89
CA PRO A 72 -8.15 13.82 -3.58
C PRO A 72 -6.86 13.61 -2.80
N LEU A 73 -6.34 14.68 -2.22
CA LEU A 73 -5.20 14.62 -1.31
C LEU A 73 -5.66 14.15 0.07
N ASP A 74 -4.91 13.22 0.64
CA ASP A 74 -5.09 12.82 2.03
C ASP A 74 -4.48 13.87 2.97
N GLN A 75 -5.17 14.18 4.06
CA GLN A 75 -4.75 15.22 5.00
C GLN A 75 -3.44 14.89 5.74
N TYR A 76 -3.10 13.61 5.86
CA TYR A 76 -1.89 13.15 6.57
C TYR A 76 -0.83 12.62 5.61
N LEU A 77 -1.23 11.85 4.59
CA LEU A 77 -0.35 11.11 3.70
C LEU A 77 -0.10 11.84 2.36
N GLY A 78 -0.87 12.89 2.08
CA GLY A 78 -0.75 13.67 0.84
C GLY A 78 -1.29 12.92 -0.39
N SER A 79 -0.55 12.96 -1.49
CA SER A 79 -0.94 12.32 -2.75
C SER A 79 -0.71 10.81 -2.76
N VAL A 80 -1.52 10.09 -3.54
CA VAL A 80 -1.22 8.72 -3.95
C VAL A 80 0.13 8.70 -4.68
N LYS A 81 0.99 7.76 -4.29
CA LYS A 81 2.27 7.53 -4.99
C LYS A 81 2.15 6.28 -5.84
N HIS A 82 2.70 6.32 -7.05
CA HIS A 82 2.65 5.20 -7.97
C HIS A 82 3.93 5.08 -8.77
N SER A 83 4.25 3.87 -9.20
CA SER A 83 5.38 3.58 -10.08
C SER A 83 5.19 2.25 -10.78
N ILE A 84 5.46 2.21 -12.07
CA ILE A 84 5.65 0.97 -12.82
C ILE A 84 7.10 0.54 -12.61
N THR A 85 7.31 -0.66 -12.10
CA THR A 85 8.64 -1.13 -11.64
C THR A 85 9.16 -2.32 -12.44
N ILE A 86 8.30 -3.03 -13.15
CA ILE A 86 8.67 -4.19 -13.98
C ILE A 86 7.97 -4.07 -15.33
N LEU A 87 8.73 -4.30 -16.41
CA LEU A 87 8.22 -4.41 -17.77
C LEU A 87 8.93 -5.58 -18.47
N LYS A 88 8.15 -6.49 -19.07
CA LYS A 88 8.65 -7.63 -19.84
C LYS A 88 7.89 -7.73 -21.15
N ALA A 89 8.59 -7.76 -22.28
CA ALA A 89 7.96 -7.86 -23.59
C ALA A 89 8.95 -8.26 -24.67
N GLY A 90 8.48 -9.10 -25.60
CA GLY A 90 9.23 -9.54 -26.79
C GLY A 90 10.45 -10.42 -26.50
N ASP A 91 10.76 -11.29 -27.44
CA ASP A 91 11.89 -12.21 -27.35
C ASP A 91 12.83 -12.11 -28.56
N GLN A 92 12.34 -11.60 -29.69
CA GLN A 92 13.08 -11.54 -30.95
C GLN A 92 12.86 -10.20 -31.66
N VAL A 93 13.91 -9.64 -32.24
CA VAL A 93 13.86 -8.33 -32.95
C VAL A 93 13.01 -8.36 -34.22
N ASN A 94 12.95 -9.51 -34.88
CA ASN A 94 12.24 -9.68 -36.16
C ASN A 94 10.80 -10.20 -35.99
N THR A 95 10.25 -10.20 -34.79
CA THR A 95 8.89 -10.70 -34.49
C THR A 95 8.09 -9.62 -33.75
N ILE A 96 6.87 -9.33 -34.23
CA ILE A 96 5.89 -8.53 -33.48
C ILE A 96 5.44 -9.34 -32.28
N PRO A 97 5.64 -8.85 -31.03
CA PRO A 97 5.27 -9.61 -29.84
C PRO A 97 3.76 -9.59 -29.62
N ASP A 98 3.22 -10.78 -29.35
CA ASP A 98 1.79 -10.98 -29.06
C ASP A 98 1.47 -10.94 -27.56
N ARG A 99 2.49 -10.79 -26.71
CA ARG A 99 2.33 -10.67 -25.28
C ARG A 99 3.36 -9.70 -24.70
N ALA A 100 2.87 -8.86 -23.81
CA ALA A 100 3.69 -7.99 -22.96
C ALA A 100 3.04 -7.90 -21.57
N GLU A 101 3.83 -7.70 -20.53
CA GLU A 101 3.35 -7.51 -19.17
C GLU A 101 4.14 -6.44 -18.43
N LEU A 102 3.46 -5.70 -17.57
CA LEU A 102 4.07 -4.80 -16.60
C LEU A 102 3.54 -5.06 -15.19
N ARG A 103 4.31 -4.61 -14.20
CA ARG A 103 3.85 -4.54 -12.80
C ARG A 103 4.13 -3.17 -12.24
N GLY A 104 3.15 -2.67 -11.51
CA GLY A 104 3.24 -1.40 -10.80
C GLY A 104 2.92 -1.56 -9.32
N ASN A 105 3.41 -0.59 -8.55
CA ASN A 105 3.12 -0.43 -7.13
C ASN A 105 2.46 0.92 -6.91
N LEU A 106 1.40 0.93 -6.14
CA LEU A 106 0.74 2.15 -5.66
C LEU A 106 0.74 2.18 -4.14
N ARG A 107 0.66 3.39 -3.62
CA ARG A 107 0.47 3.69 -2.21
C ARG A 107 -0.86 4.43 -2.02
N PRO A 108 -1.98 3.70 -1.94
CA PRO A 108 -3.28 4.30 -1.67
C PRO A 108 -3.30 5.02 -0.33
N THR A 109 -4.22 5.99 -0.21
CA THR A 109 -4.47 6.75 1.00
C THR A 109 -5.93 6.60 1.41
N ARG A 110 -6.33 7.09 2.57
CA ARG A 110 -7.75 7.07 2.98
C ARG A 110 -8.63 7.96 2.10
N ALA A 111 -8.07 9.05 1.58
CA ALA A 111 -8.78 9.94 0.65
C ALA A 111 -8.97 9.34 -0.74
N PHE A 112 -8.06 8.44 -1.15
CA PHE A 112 -8.13 7.71 -2.41
C PHE A 112 -7.67 6.26 -2.21
N ASP A 113 -8.62 5.42 -1.81
CA ASP A 113 -8.42 4.05 -1.35
C ASP A 113 -8.21 3.04 -2.49
N ASN A 114 -8.04 1.79 -2.11
CA ASN A 114 -7.76 0.68 -3.01
C ASN A 114 -8.91 0.41 -4.02
N GLU A 115 -10.16 0.62 -3.63
CA GLU A 115 -11.30 0.47 -4.54
C GLU A 115 -11.27 1.53 -5.63
N ARG A 116 -11.03 2.80 -5.26
CA ARG A 116 -10.88 3.90 -6.21
C ARG A 116 -9.68 3.73 -7.13
N VAL A 117 -8.56 3.22 -6.59
CA VAL A 117 -7.39 2.84 -7.41
C VAL A 117 -7.77 1.79 -8.44
N THR A 118 -8.42 0.70 -8.00
CA THR A 118 -8.88 -0.39 -8.89
C THR A 118 -9.80 0.13 -9.98
N GLN A 119 -10.79 0.95 -9.59
CA GLN A 119 -11.73 1.55 -10.53
C GLN A 119 -11.00 2.44 -11.57
N ARG A 120 -10.05 3.25 -11.14
CA ARG A 120 -9.31 4.17 -12.02
C ARG A 120 -8.44 3.41 -13.02
N LEU A 121 -7.71 2.38 -12.56
CA LEU A 121 -6.94 1.50 -13.45
C LEU A 121 -7.83 0.74 -14.43
N GLY A 122 -8.96 0.22 -13.95
CA GLY A 122 -9.95 -0.47 -14.78
C GLY A 122 -10.50 0.43 -15.88
N GLN A 123 -10.88 1.67 -15.55
CA GLN A 123 -11.34 2.66 -16.54
C GLN A 123 -10.31 2.95 -17.64
N ALA A 124 -9.02 3.05 -17.29
CA ALA A 124 -7.95 3.26 -18.26
C ALA A 124 -7.80 2.05 -19.21
N ILE A 125 -7.91 0.84 -18.68
CA ILE A 125 -7.85 -0.40 -19.44
C ILE A 125 -9.07 -0.53 -20.35
N ASP A 126 -10.27 -0.31 -19.82
CA ASP A 126 -11.51 -0.36 -20.59
C ASP A 126 -11.49 0.65 -21.76
N TYR A 127 -10.98 1.86 -21.50
CA TYR A 127 -10.81 2.85 -22.55
C TYR A 127 -9.89 2.35 -23.67
N LEU A 128 -8.74 1.76 -23.35
CA LEU A 128 -7.82 1.23 -24.38
C LEU A 128 -8.42 0.04 -25.11
N ASN A 129 -9.09 -0.87 -24.42
CA ASN A 129 -9.75 -2.03 -25.03
C ASN A 129 -10.89 -1.63 -25.97
N GLN A 130 -11.57 -0.51 -25.71
CA GLN A 130 -12.67 -0.01 -26.55
C GLN A 130 -12.19 0.81 -27.75
N THR A 131 -11.03 1.46 -27.63
CA THR A 131 -10.54 2.43 -28.64
C THR A 131 -9.39 1.91 -29.49
N THR A 132 -8.90 0.69 -29.20
CA THR A 132 -7.77 0.07 -29.90
C THR A 132 -8.01 -1.42 -30.11
N ASP A 133 -7.15 -2.06 -30.91
CA ASP A 133 -7.17 -3.53 -31.14
C ASP A 133 -6.40 -4.32 -30.05
N TYR A 134 -5.88 -3.65 -29.01
CA TYR A 134 -5.19 -4.32 -27.91
C TYR A 134 -6.18 -4.94 -26.94
N GLU A 135 -5.80 -6.07 -26.35
CA GLU A 135 -6.52 -6.73 -25.26
C GLU A 135 -5.71 -6.62 -23.96
N LEU A 136 -6.06 -5.63 -23.13
CA LEU A 136 -5.42 -5.43 -21.81
C LEU A 136 -6.25 -6.07 -20.70
N THR A 137 -5.55 -6.65 -19.73
CA THR A 137 -6.16 -7.26 -18.54
C THR A 137 -5.45 -6.77 -17.29
N LEU A 138 -6.21 -6.36 -16.26
CA LEU A 138 -5.73 -6.01 -14.93
C LEU A 138 -5.78 -7.21 -13.99
N ASN A 139 -4.67 -7.49 -13.32
CA ASN A 139 -4.61 -8.43 -12.19
C ASN A 139 -4.13 -7.69 -10.94
N ILE A 140 -4.84 -7.84 -9.83
CA ILE A 140 -4.42 -7.32 -8.54
C ILE A 140 -3.57 -8.39 -7.87
N LEU A 141 -2.33 -8.04 -7.52
CA LEU A 141 -1.36 -8.94 -6.92
C LEU A 141 -1.29 -8.81 -5.40
N ASN A 142 -1.55 -7.60 -4.90
CA ASN A 142 -1.57 -7.29 -3.47
C ASN A 142 -2.53 -6.12 -3.21
N ASP A 143 -3.30 -6.21 -2.12
CA ASP A 143 -4.37 -5.25 -1.80
C ASP A 143 -4.36 -4.95 -0.29
N TRP A 144 -3.33 -4.22 0.17
CA TRP A 144 -3.21 -3.79 1.56
C TRP A 144 -3.71 -2.37 1.72
N TRP A 145 -4.63 -2.19 2.67
CA TRP A 145 -5.39 -0.95 2.85
C TRP A 145 -4.67 0.07 3.71
N PRO A 146 -4.86 1.38 3.44
CA PRO A 146 -4.29 2.47 4.23
C PRO A 146 -4.99 2.59 5.58
N ILE A 147 -4.24 3.05 6.58
CA ILE A 147 -4.72 3.37 7.91
C ILE A 147 -4.67 4.89 8.09
N ALA A 148 -5.65 5.46 8.76
CA ALA A 148 -5.60 6.82 9.27
C ALA A 148 -6.52 6.95 10.48
N THR A 149 -5.91 7.08 11.66
CA THR A 149 -6.59 7.38 12.91
C THR A 149 -6.42 8.87 13.21
N ASP A 150 -7.45 9.51 13.73
CA ASP A 150 -7.35 10.91 14.14
C ASP A 150 -6.25 11.07 15.21
N PRO A 151 -5.21 11.89 14.99
CA PRO A 151 -4.16 12.14 15.98
C PRO A 151 -4.68 12.74 17.28
N GLN A 152 -5.91 13.28 17.29
CA GLN A 152 -6.58 13.80 18.49
C GLN A 152 -7.47 12.77 19.19
N SER A 153 -7.59 11.55 18.66
CA SER A 153 -8.38 10.47 19.28
C SER A 153 -7.79 10.04 20.64
N ASP A 154 -8.65 9.48 21.48
CA ASP A 154 -8.23 9.02 22.81
C ASP A 154 -7.18 7.91 22.73
N LEU A 155 -7.29 7.00 21.75
CA LEU A 155 -6.29 5.94 21.55
C LEU A 155 -4.91 6.52 21.25
N VAL A 156 -4.81 7.49 20.33
CA VAL A 156 -3.53 8.08 19.94
C VAL A 156 -2.91 8.86 21.11
N LYS A 157 -3.71 9.64 21.84
CA LYS A 157 -3.26 10.39 23.03
C LYS A 157 -2.78 9.44 24.14
N LEU A 158 -3.54 8.40 24.39
CA LEU A 158 -3.19 7.38 25.38
C LEU A 158 -1.88 6.67 25.00
N ALA A 159 -1.76 6.24 23.74
CA ALA A 159 -0.55 5.59 23.24
C ALA A 159 0.67 6.49 23.35
N LEU A 160 0.55 7.77 22.96
CA LEU A 160 1.65 8.75 23.05
C LEU A 160 2.06 8.98 24.52
N LYS A 161 1.10 9.13 25.43
CA LYS A 161 1.39 9.28 26.86
C LYS A 161 2.13 8.05 27.40
N ALA A 162 1.60 6.85 27.16
CA ALA A 162 2.21 5.61 27.61
C ALA A 162 3.62 5.38 27.04
N ALA A 163 3.84 5.75 25.78
CA ALA A 163 5.15 5.69 25.16
C ALA A 163 6.13 6.69 25.81
N ASN A 164 5.72 7.94 26.03
CA ASN A 164 6.56 8.95 26.70
C ASN A 164 6.91 8.56 28.16
N ASP A 165 6.01 7.87 28.85
CA ASP A 165 6.26 7.38 30.21
C ASP A 165 7.20 6.16 30.25
N SER A 166 7.35 5.45 29.12
CA SER A 166 8.07 4.17 29.05
C SER A 166 9.43 4.24 28.34
N TYR A 167 9.55 5.06 27.29
CA TYR A 167 10.76 5.19 26.49
C TYR A 167 11.62 6.37 26.94
N ALA A 168 12.94 6.22 26.83
CA ALA A 168 13.89 7.27 27.20
C ALA A 168 14.00 8.38 26.14
N ASN A 169 13.70 8.05 24.89
CA ASN A 169 13.68 8.99 23.76
C ASN A 169 12.36 9.70 23.68
N LYS A 170 12.01 10.74 23.75
CA LYS A 170 10.69 11.42 23.67
C LYS A 170 9.92 11.00 22.42
N PRO A 171 9.11 9.94 22.44
CA PRO A 171 8.29 9.53 21.30
C PRO A 171 7.36 10.63 20.80
N GLU A 172 7.17 10.66 19.48
CA GLU A 172 6.33 11.64 18.79
C GLU A 172 5.27 10.96 17.93
N LEU A 173 4.28 11.75 17.49
CA LEU A 173 3.33 11.31 16.47
C LEU A 173 4.00 11.33 15.11
N THR A 174 3.79 10.26 14.32
CA THR A 174 4.38 10.15 12.99
C THR A 174 3.48 9.38 12.02
N ILE A 175 3.86 9.39 10.75
CA ILE A 175 3.22 8.63 9.67
C ILE A 175 4.25 7.79 8.94
N ILE A 176 3.81 6.71 8.29
CA ILE A 176 4.68 5.86 7.47
C ILE A 176 4.07 5.69 6.06
N ASN A 177 4.90 5.83 5.02
CA ASN A 177 4.51 5.56 3.63
C ASN A 177 4.65 4.05 3.27
N GLY A 178 4.33 3.17 4.20
CA GLY A 178 4.34 1.72 4.08
C GLY A 178 3.05 1.14 4.63
N ALA A 179 2.73 -0.10 4.27
CA ALA A 179 1.60 -0.83 4.83
C ALA A 179 2.05 -1.72 5.98
N THR A 180 1.14 -2.02 6.89
CA THR A 180 1.32 -2.94 8.03
C THR A 180 0.20 -3.98 8.03
N ASP A 181 0.30 -4.98 8.89
CA ASP A 181 -0.72 -6.02 9.07
C ASP A 181 -2.10 -5.47 9.46
N ALA A 182 -2.17 -4.27 10.01
CA ALA A 182 -3.44 -3.60 10.28
C ALA A 182 -4.33 -3.42 9.03
N SER A 183 -3.71 -3.39 7.84
CA SER A 183 -4.41 -3.29 6.55
C SER A 183 -5.53 -4.33 6.38
N VAL A 184 -5.32 -5.55 6.89
CA VAL A 184 -6.30 -6.64 6.81
C VAL A 184 -7.54 -6.35 7.66
N PHE A 185 -7.35 -5.69 8.79
CA PHE A 185 -8.44 -5.37 9.72
C PHE A 185 -9.27 -4.17 9.23
N VAL A 186 -8.61 -3.13 8.72
CA VAL A 186 -9.29 -1.89 8.29
C VAL A 186 -10.01 -2.02 6.96
N LYS A 187 -9.71 -3.03 6.14
CA LYS A 187 -10.40 -3.29 4.87
C LYS A 187 -11.93 -3.35 5.05
N HIS A 188 -12.41 -3.95 6.13
CA HIS A 188 -13.83 -4.11 6.45
C HIS A 188 -14.31 -3.28 7.64
N ARG A 189 -13.40 -2.58 8.29
CA ARG A 189 -13.64 -1.72 9.46
C ARG A 189 -12.84 -0.42 9.32
N ALA A 190 -13.26 0.38 8.33
CA ALA A 190 -12.62 1.66 8.04
C ALA A 190 -12.62 2.64 9.22
N ASP A 191 -13.52 2.46 10.16
CA ASP A 191 -13.69 3.22 11.40
C ASP A 191 -12.82 2.72 12.55
N LEU A 192 -12.18 1.55 12.44
CA LEU A 192 -11.38 0.97 13.51
C LEU A 192 -10.18 1.89 13.85
N PRO A 193 -10.07 2.38 15.08
CA PRO A 193 -8.91 3.13 15.50
C PRO A 193 -7.68 2.21 15.55
N VAL A 194 -6.60 2.63 14.89
CA VAL A 194 -5.34 1.87 14.83
C VAL A 194 -4.18 2.78 15.16
N VAL A 195 -3.25 2.27 15.96
CA VAL A 195 -1.91 2.83 16.12
C VAL A 195 -0.86 1.75 15.87
N VAL A 196 0.29 2.16 15.33
CA VAL A 196 1.45 1.28 15.21
C VAL A 196 2.51 1.77 16.19
N LEU A 197 2.98 0.87 17.04
CA LEU A 197 3.93 1.15 18.10
C LEU A 197 4.77 -0.09 18.40
N GLY A 198 6.07 0.03 18.38
CA GLY A 198 6.96 -1.06 18.79
C GLY A 198 8.40 -0.63 19.00
N ALA A 199 9.22 -1.63 19.33
CA ALA A 199 10.61 -1.44 19.68
C ALA A 199 11.47 -1.10 18.47
N ASP A 200 12.54 -0.35 18.71
CA ASP A 200 13.60 0.00 17.77
C ASP A 200 13.14 0.73 16.49
N GLU A 201 14.08 0.96 15.57
CA GLU A 201 13.84 1.87 14.45
C GLU A 201 13.48 1.14 13.16
N TRP A 202 12.52 1.68 12.42
CA TRP A 202 12.13 1.23 11.08
C TRP A 202 13.31 1.08 10.10
N SER A 203 14.33 1.93 10.26
CA SER A 203 15.53 1.91 9.44
C SER A 203 16.33 0.60 9.51
N ARG A 204 16.08 -0.23 10.51
CA ARG A 204 16.75 -1.52 10.71
C ARG A 204 15.94 -2.70 10.20
N ALA A 205 14.68 -2.50 9.86
CA ALA A 205 13.81 -3.56 9.35
C ALA A 205 14.34 -4.13 8.03
N HIS A 206 14.25 -5.45 7.88
CA HIS A 206 14.66 -6.20 6.68
C HIS A 206 16.16 -6.13 6.34
N GLN A 207 17.01 -5.80 7.31
CA GLN A 207 18.45 -5.79 7.13
C GLN A 207 19.12 -7.05 7.71
N VAL A 208 20.32 -7.37 7.23
CA VAL A 208 21.16 -8.39 7.86
C VAL A 208 21.50 -7.89 9.27
N ASP A 209 21.44 -8.80 10.25
CA ASP A 209 21.63 -8.49 11.67
C ASP A 209 20.59 -7.52 12.26
N GLU A 210 19.35 -7.56 11.79
CA GLU A 210 18.23 -6.88 12.44
C GLU A 210 18.14 -7.31 13.91
N TYR A 211 18.07 -6.33 14.81
CA TYR A 211 18.05 -6.60 16.26
C TYR A 211 17.10 -5.67 16.99
N THR A 212 16.75 -6.09 18.20
CA THR A 212 16.07 -5.23 19.19
C THR A 212 16.93 -5.09 20.44
N THR A 213 16.86 -3.93 21.08
CA THR A 213 17.54 -3.69 22.35
C THR A 213 16.66 -4.08 23.52
N TRP A 214 17.25 -4.57 24.61
CA TRP A 214 16.50 -4.89 25.84
C TRP A 214 15.74 -3.69 26.38
N SER A 215 16.35 -2.50 26.33
CA SER A 215 15.71 -1.26 26.79
C SER A 215 14.45 -0.92 25.99
N SER A 216 14.51 -0.99 24.66
CA SER A 216 13.38 -0.71 23.78
C SER A 216 12.29 -1.78 23.91
N TYR A 217 12.69 -3.06 23.99
CA TYR A 217 11.78 -4.17 24.21
C TYR A 217 10.94 -4.02 25.49
N PHE A 218 11.62 -3.77 26.65
CA PHE A 218 10.91 -3.58 27.91
C PHE A 218 10.09 -2.28 27.94
N ALA A 219 10.56 -1.21 27.28
CA ALA A 219 9.77 0.02 27.15
C ALA A 219 8.46 -0.24 26.38
N THR A 220 8.53 -1.03 25.29
CA THR A 220 7.32 -1.44 24.53
C THR A 220 6.34 -2.21 25.40
N ILE A 221 6.84 -3.20 26.19
CA ILE A 221 5.98 -3.99 27.09
C ILE A 221 5.29 -3.08 28.11
N ASN A 222 6.03 -2.14 28.71
CA ASN A 222 5.47 -1.21 29.70
C ASN A 222 4.43 -0.28 29.05
N ALA A 223 4.71 0.27 27.86
CA ALA A 223 3.75 1.09 27.12
C ALA A 223 2.45 0.31 26.84
N TYR A 224 2.56 -0.93 26.34
CA TYR A 224 1.38 -1.77 26.08
C TYR A 224 0.57 -2.07 27.35
N ARG A 225 1.24 -2.38 28.45
CA ARG A 225 0.56 -2.61 29.75
C ARG A 225 -0.21 -1.37 30.20
N THR A 226 0.41 -0.19 30.09
CA THR A 226 -0.25 1.08 30.43
C THR A 226 -1.44 1.34 29.53
N ILE A 227 -1.28 1.16 28.21
CA ILE A 227 -2.38 1.35 27.27
C ILE A 227 -3.55 0.41 27.58
N MET A 228 -3.28 -0.88 27.78
CA MET A 228 -4.34 -1.85 28.11
C MET A 228 -5.04 -1.51 29.43
N HIS A 229 -4.28 -1.15 30.46
CA HIS A 229 -4.85 -0.77 31.76
C HIS A 229 -5.75 0.45 31.64
N ASP A 230 -5.27 1.52 31.02
CA ASP A 230 -6.00 2.80 30.94
C ASP A 230 -7.12 2.79 29.87
N PHE A 231 -7.08 1.85 28.93
CA PHE A 231 -8.13 1.69 27.91
C PHE A 231 -9.35 0.93 28.44
N PHE A 232 -9.15 -0.02 29.37
CA PHE A 232 -10.22 -0.85 29.93
C PHE A 232 -10.62 -0.48 31.37
N GLY A 233 -9.83 0.32 32.06
CA GLY A 233 -10.03 0.73 33.44
C GLY A 233 -10.65 2.04 33.60
#